data_9d31a3154b018555fa41c23d3b5bbdaf
#
_entry.id   9d31a3154b018555fa41c23d3b5bbdaf
#
_cell.length_a   1.000
_cell.length_b   1.000
_cell.length_c   1.000
_cell.angle_alpha   90.00
_cell.angle_beta   90.00
_cell.angle_gamma   90.00
#
_symmetry.space_group_name_H-M   'P 1'
#
loop_
_entity.id
_entity.type
_entity.pdbx_description
1 polymer ?
#
loop_
_entity_poly.entity_id
_entity_poly.type
_entity_poly.pdbx_seq_one_letter_code
_entity_poly.pdbx_strand_id
1 'polypeptide(L)'
;ADVEARLIARFGSIFTTTDHDQRMERLLADRSTSAASRQISLVSPARRPLYAARLAMQMKMPEVQDSVPGALNDPGFIIDRARWLSDTRRWSAARSSLSEPMKLNAPPLDARLWLAALLDYAQAASKDNQASIALGIALNADKAFAPGTNVRDSDLGTRDVYTSLVWLGGQTALRNLNKPAQAMRLFERYALAARTPQTQTKGFYWAGRAALVAGDNVSATRFFRNAAQHGDQFYGQLSAERVGTPAGLIPHPQPLEITGAVRTSFEASELVQAARRLGQRGQWRDQTLFLRAIAEDVETDADHVLAAELARTIGRPDLGVMVSRNWRNNGGGDPIRVGFPELSLPPLHERQWTIIHAIARQESQFDRQAVSSAGARGLMQLMPGTARDTAGKIGLTYDFGRLTSDPSYNMMLGSTYFANMLDSFGGSYVLAVAAYNAGPGNVRKWLAANGDPRRPGVDVIDWIEAIPFSETRGYVQRVLENAVVYDNFNPGTALIPKRNRLSSYLGKNNPG
;
A
#
# COMPACT_ATOMS: atom_id res chain seq x y z
N ALA A 1 -26.62 -23.53 -21.00
CA ALA A 1 -27.89 -23.39 -21.75
C ALA A 1 -28.84 -24.55 -21.39
N ASP A 2 -28.44 -25.81 -21.51
CA ASP A 2 -29.37 -26.97 -21.29
C ASP A 2 -29.82 -27.18 -19.86
N VAL A 3 -28.94 -26.99 -18.88
CA VAL A 3 -29.30 -27.07 -17.45
C VAL A 3 -30.28 -25.96 -17.08
N GLU A 4 -30.02 -24.76 -17.56
CA GLU A 4 -30.86 -23.58 -17.37
C GLU A 4 -32.26 -23.77 -17.96
N ALA A 5 -32.33 -24.21 -19.21
CA ALA A 5 -33.59 -24.48 -19.89
C ALA A 5 -34.42 -25.55 -19.16
N ARG A 6 -33.78 -26.62 -18.70
CA ARG A 6 -34.43 -27.68 -17.90
C ARG A 6 -34.95 -27.18 -16.55
N LEU A 7 -34.17 -26.33 -15.85
CA LEU A 7 -34.60 -25.75 -14.60
C LEU A 7 -35.79 -24.80 -14.76
N ILE A 8 -35.77 -23.96 -15.80
CA ILE A 8 -36.91 -23.05 -16.10
C ILE A 8 -38.14 -23.87 -16.53
N ALA A 9 -37.97 -24.88 -17.36
CA ALA A 9 -39.10 -25.73 -17.75
C ALA A 9 -39.71 -26.47 -16.56
N ARG A 10 -38.94 -26.93 -15.61
CA ARG A 10 -39.40 -27.68 -14.43
C ARG A 10 -39.95 -26.79 -13.32
N PHE A 11 -39.37 -25.62 -13.07
CA PHE A 11 -39.63 -24.80 -11.92
C PHE A 11 -40.13 -23.38 -12.28
N GLY A 12 -40.31 -23.08 -13.57
CA GLY A 12 -40.64 -21.73 -14.03
C GLY A 12 -41.94 -21.15 -13.44
N SER A 13 -42.89 -22.02 -13.09
CA SER A 13 -44.14 -21.60 -12.44
C SER A 13 -43.98 -21.10 -10.98
N ILE A 14 -42.80 -21.37 -10.38
CA ILE A 14 -42.50 -20.93 -9.00
C ILE A 14 -41.81 -19.56 -9.02
N PHE A 15 -41.15 -19.19 -10.11
CA PHE A 15 -40.42 -17.93 -10.21
C PHE A 15 -41.37 -16.76 -10.40
N THR A 16 -41.16 -15.75 -9.57
CA THR A 16 -41.84 -14.45 -9.68
C THR A 16 -41.15 -13.55 -10.69
N THR A 17 -41.83 -12.48 -11.11
CA THR A 17 -41.22 -11.45 -11.94
C THR A 17 -40.02 -10.80 -11.25
N THR A 18 -40.01 -10.72 -9.92
CA THR A 18 -38.88 -10.23 -9.12
C THR A 18 -37.66 -11.16 -9.25
N ASP A 19 -37.86 -12.48 -9.24
CA ASP A 19 -36.76 -13.44 -9.43
C ASP A 19 -36.17 -13.32 -10.83
N HIS A 20 -36.98 -13.10 -11.83
CA HIS A 20 -36.54 -12.86 -13.20
C HIS A 20 -35.80 -11.55 -13.34
N ASP A 21 -36.21 -10.49 -12.65
CA ASP A 21 -35.51 -9.19 -12.62
C ASP A 21 -34.15 -9.34 -11.93
N GLN A 22 -34.07 -10.00 -10.78
CA GLN A 22 -32.79 -10.25 -10.07
C GLN A 22 -31.83 -11.07 -10.91
N ARG A 23 -32.36 -12.09 -11.61
CA ARG A 23 -31.54 -12.89 -12.53
C ARG A 23 -31.03 -12.05 -13.68
N MET A 24 -31.87 -11.20 -14.27
CA MET A 24 -31.48 -10.31 -15.37
C MET A 24 -30.38 -9.34 -14.93
N GLU A 25 -30.47 -8.78 -13.72
CA GLU A 25 -29.41 -7.94 -13.16
C GLU A 25 -28.07 -8.64 -13.08
N ARG A 26 -28.04 -9.92 -12.65
CA ARG A 26 -26.82 -10.73 -12.58
C ARG A 26 -26.28 -11.01 -13.98
N LEU A 27 -27.13 -11.42 -14.92
CA LEU A 27 -26.71 -11.70 -16.29
C LEU A 27 -26.11 -10.48 -16.98
N LEU A 28 -26.67 -9.30 -16.74
CA LEU A 28 -26.14 -8.04 -17.25
C LEU A 28 -24.85 -7.64 -16.52
N ALA A 29 -24.75 -7.84 -15.21
CA ALA A 29 -23.52 -7.58 -14.47
C ALA A 29 -22.36 -8.46 -14.97
N ASP A 30 -22.64 -9.75 -15.24
CA ASP A 30 -21.69 -10.72 -15.78
C ASP A 30 -21.46 -10.56 -17.30
N ARG A 31 -22.15 -9.61 -17.93
CA ARG A 31 -22.13 -9.38 -19.39
C ARG A 31 -22.49 -10.63 -20.20
N SER A 32 -23.33 -11.48 -19.68
CA SER A 32 -23.82 -12.72 -20.31
C SER A 32 -24.95 -12.43 -21.32
N THR A 33 -24.63 -11.69 -22.37
CA THR A 33 -25.61 -11.13 -23.33
C THR A 33 -26.52 -12.17 -23.96
N SER A 34 -26.01 -13.33 -24.34
CA SER A 34 -26.82 -14.42 -24.92
C SER A 34 -27.87 -14.98 -23.94
N ALA A 35 -27.50 -15.10 -22.65
CA ALA A 35 -28.45 -15.52 -21.62
C ALA A 35 -29.45 -14.39 -21.30
N ALA A 36 -28.97 -13.17 -21.21
CA ALA A 36 -29.82 -11.98 -21.01
C ALA A 36 -30.85 -11.79 -22.14
N SER A 37 -30.46 -12.06 -23.39
CA SER A 37 -31.40 -12.02 -24.56
C SER A 37 -32.55 -13.03 -24.42
N ARG A 38 -32.30 -14.19 -23.84
CA ARG A 38 -33.38 -15.17 -23.57
C ARG A 38 -34.24 -14.78 -22.38
N GLN A 39 -33.62 -14.09 -21.38
CA GLN A 39 -34.28 -13.69 -20.14
C GLN A 39 -35.20 -12.49 -20.28
N ILE A 40 -35.00 -11.64 -21.30
CA ILE A 40 -35.66 -10.34 -21.43
C ILE A 40 -37.20 -10.43 -21.52
N SER A 41 -37.76 -11.51 -22.06
CA SER A 41 -39.19 -11.73 -22.15
C SER A 41 -39.87 -12.05 -20.81
N LEU A 42 -39.09 -12.53 -19.83
CA LEU A 42 -39.55 -12.98 -18.54
C LEU A 42 -39.50 -11.92 -17.43
N VAL A 43 -38.78 -10.83 -17.67
CA VAL A 43 -38.65 -9.74 -16.69
C VAL A 43 -39.94 -8.93 -16.58
N SER A 44 -40.09 -8.19 -15.46
CA SER A 44 -41.22 -7.30 -15.25
C SER A 44 -41.39 -6.29 -16.38
N PRO A 45 -42.62 -6.00 -16.82
CA PRO A 45 -42.90 -5.02 -17.87
C PRO A 45 -42.33 -3.63 -17.55
N ALA A 46 -42.34 -3.24 -16.28
CA ALA A 46 -41.84 -1.95 -15.82
C ALA A 46 -40.33 -1.78 -16.00
N ARG A 47 -39.53 -2.86 -15.83
CA ARG A 47 -38.07 -2.82 -15.94
C ARG A 47 -37.54 -3.25 -17.32
N ARG A 48 -38.39 -3.84 -18.15
CA ARG A 48 -38.01 -4.34 -19.47
C ARG A 48 -37.32 -3.28 -20.36
N PRO A 49 -37.82 -2.04 -20.45
CA PRO A 49 -37.16 -1.00 -21.26
C PRO A 49 -35.73 -0.71 -20.79
N LEU A 50 -35.51 -0.66 -19.47
CA LEU A 50 -34.17 -0.47 -18.88
C LEU A 50 -33.22 -1.62 -19.25
N TYR A 51 -33.66 -2.85 -19.04
CA TYR A 51 -32.86 -4.03 -19.35
C TYR A 51 -32.59 -4.19 -20.85
N ALA A 52 -33.56 -3.88 -21.70
CA ALA A 52 -33.38 -3.89 -23.15
C ALA A 52 -32.31 -2.88 -23.60
N ALA A 53 -32.34 -1.68 -23.05
CA ALA A 53 -31.33 -0.66 -23.34
C ALA A 53 -29.94 -1.09 -22.87
N ARG A 54 -29.79 -1.61 -21.64
CA ARG A 54 -28.52 -2.14 -21.13
C ARG A 54 -27.97 -3.28 -22.01
N LEU A 55 -28.84 -4.22 -22.38
CA LEU A 55 -28.46 -5.35 -23.25
C LEU A 55 -27.99 -4.87 -24.62
N ALA A 56 -28.74 -3.94 -25.25
CA ALA A 56 -28.36 -3.36 -26.55
C ALA A 56 -26.99 -2.64 -26.47
N MET A 57 -26.73 -1.91 -25.39
CA MET A 57 -25.42 -1.28 -25.12
C MET A 57 -24.30 -2.31 -25.01
N GLN A 58 -24.52 -3.41 -24.26
CA GLN A 58 -23.54 -4.49 -24.10
C GLN A 58 -23.28 -5.25 -25.41
N MET A 59 -24.28 -5.37 -26.27
CA MET A 59 -24.17 -5.93 -27.60
C MET A 59 -23.58 -4.95 -28.63
N LYS A 60 -23.22 -3.73 -28.20
CA LYS A 60 -22.63 -2.67 -29.01
C LYS A 60 -23.47 -2.27 -30.21
N MET A 61 -24.79 -2.28 -30.05
CA MET A 61 -25.69 -1.83 -31.11
C MET A 61 -25.44 -0.34 -31.42
N PRO A 62 -25.43 0.08 -32.69
CA PRO A 62 -25.13 1.44 -33.07
C PRO A 62 -26.19 2.44 -32.60
N GLU A 63 -27.43 2.01 -32.58
CA GLU A 63 -28.57 2.80 -32.13
C GLU A 63 -29.15 2.15 -30.86
N VAL A 64 -29.12 2.89 -29.76
CA VAL A 64 -29.68 2.47 -28.48
C VAL A 64 -30.56 3.59 -27.96
N GLN A 65 -31.75 3.23 -27.50
CA GLN A 65 -32.61 4.15 -26.76
C GLN A 65 -31.99 4.42 -25.40
N ASP A 66 -31.15 5.45 -25.30
CA ASP A 66 -30.42 5.81 -24.08
C ASP A 66 -31.19 6.79 -23.16
N SER A 67 -32.39 7.21 -23.55
CA SER A 67 -33.30 8.05 -22.76
C SER A 67 -34.47 7.25 -22.20
N VAL A 68 -34.15 6.28 -21.32
CA VAL A 68 -35.14 5.54 -20.55
C VAL A 68 -35.44 6.31 -19.25
N PRO A 69 -36.70 6.59 -18.92
CA PRO A 69 -37.03 7.29 -17.67
C PRO A 69 -36.45 6.61 -16.43
N GLY A 70 -35.76 7.38 -15.58
CA GLY A 70 -35.14 6.87 -14.36
C GLY A 70 -33.86 6.05 -14.54
N ALA A 71 -33.43 5.75 -15.77
CA ALA A 71 -32.25 4.92 -16.03
C ALA A 71 -30.94 5.55 -15.51
N LEU A 72 -30.83 6.86 -15.46
CA LEU A 72 -29.66 7.57 -14.91
C LEU A 72 -29.55 7.45 -13.38
N ASN A 73 -30.51 6.81 -12.72
CA ASN A 73 -30.45 6.45 -11.31
C ASN A 73 -30.12 4.95 -11.09
N ASP A 74 -30.03 4.17 -12.18
CA ASP A 74 -29.66 2.75 -12.13
C ASP A 74 -28.15 2.58 -12.29
N PRO A 75 -27.45 2.00 -11.30
CA PRO A 75 -25.98 1.89 -11.35
C PRO A 75 -25.47 1.04 -12.51
N GLY A 76 -26.22 -0.01 -12.88
CA GLY A 76 -25.84 -0.87 -14.01
C GLY A 76 -25.98 -0.17 -15.35
N PHE A 77 -27.07 0.57 -15.55
CA PHE A 77 -27.29 1.37 -16.75
C PHE A 77 -26.20 2.44 -16.94
N ILE A 78 -25.84 3.14 -15.86
CA ILE A 78 -24.81 4.20 -15.91
C ILE A 78 -23.49 3.63 -16.45
N ILE A 79 -23.05 2.48 -15.94
CA ILE A 79 -21.80 1.86 -16.38
C ILE A 79 -21.90 1.27 -17.79
N ASP A 80 -23.01 0.59 -18.10
CA ASP A 80 -23.22 0.04 -19.44
C ASP A 80 -23.26 1.15 -20.50
N ARG A 81 -23.92 2.29 -20.18
CA ARG A 81 -23.96 3.47 -21.04
C ARG A 81 -22.57 4.09 -21.23
N ALA A 82 -21.79 4.25 -20.15
CA ALA A 82 -20.45 4.80 -20.24
C ALA A 82 -19.54 3.92 -21.12
N ARG A 83 -19.61 2.61 -20.97
CA ARG A 83 -18.86 1.64 -21.80
C ARG A 83 -19.29 1.71 -23.28
N TRP A 84 -20.59 1.72 -23.54
CA TRP A 84 -21.12 1.84 -24.89
C TRP A 84 -20.73 3.16 -25.58
N LEU A 85 -20.78 4.28 -24.85
CA LEU A 85 -20.26 5.55 -25.35
C LEU A 85 -18.78 5.46 -25.72
N SER A 86 -17.98 4.76 -24.91
CA SER A 86 -16.56 4.52 -25.18
C SER A 86 -16.35 3.60 -26.38
N ASP A 87 -17.08 2.51 -26.48
CA ASP A 87 -17.03 1.54 -27.59
C ASP A 87 -17.42 2.20 -28.92
N THR A 88 -18.29 3.20 -28.88
CA THR A 88 -18.70 4.03 -30.05
C THR A 88 -17.86 5.30 -30.20
N ARG A 89 -16.67 5.37 -29.61
CA ARG A 89 -15.70 6.48 -29.68
C ARG A 89 -16.18 7.83 -29.13
N ARG A 90 -17.21 7.83 -28.30
CA ARG A 90 -17.74 9.01 -27.60
C ARG A 90 -17.14 9.16 -26.18
N TRP A 91 -15.80 9.11 -26.10
CA TRP A 91 -15.03 9.09 -24.86
C TRP A 91 -15.32 10.26 -23.92
N SER A 92 -15.45 11.47 -24.48
CA SER A 92 -15.75 12.67 -23.69
C SER A 92 -17.12 12.58 -23.03
N ALA A 93 -18.15 12.16 -23.76
CA ALA A 93 -19.49 11.98 -23.22
C ALA A 93 -19.56 10.91 -22.12
N ALA A 94 -18.82 9.80 -22.32
CA ALA A 94 -18.71 8.73 -21.30
C ALA A 94 -18.15 9.27 -19.98
N ARG A 95 -17.04 9.99 -20.03
CA ARG A 95 -16.38 10.54 -18.85
C ARG A 95 -17.21 11.65 -18.19
N SER A 96 -17.76 12.56 -18.99
CA SER A 96 -18.62 13.64 -18.48
C SER A 96 -19.82 13.10 -17.74
N SER A 97 -20.51 12.07 -18.27
CA SER A 97 -21.67 11.48 -17.63
C SER A 97 -21.37 10.85 -16.27
N LEU A 98 -20.16 10.29 -16.11
CA LEU A 98 -19.69 9.70 -14.84
C LEU A 98 -19.20 10.76 -13.83
N SER A 99 -18.90 11.97 -14.28
CA SER A 99 -18.43 13.05 -13.42
C SER A 99 -19.54 13.85 -12.75
N GLU A 100 -20.77 13.74 -13.22
CA GLU A 100 -21.91 14.39 -12.61
C GLU A 100 -22.28 13.75 -11.27
N PRO A 101 -22.84 14.52 -10.31
CA PRO A 101 -23.33 14.00 -9.05
C PRO A 101 -24.42 12.95 -9.25
N MET A 102 -24.16 11.71 -8.86
CA MET A 102 -25.08 10.60 -9.06
C MET A 102 -26.11 10.49 -7.93
N LYS A 103 -27.36 10.23 -8.30
CA LYS A 103 -28.45 9.88 -7.38
C LYS A 103 -28.91 8.47 -7.71
N LEU A 104 -28.30 7.47 -7.07
CA LEU A 104 -28.65 6.07 -7.32
C LEU A 104 -29.90 5.65 -6.56
N ASN A 105 -30.75 4.84 -7.20
CA ASN A 105 -31.95 4.23 -6.59
C ASN A 105 -31.60 3.05 -5.66
N ALA A 106 -30.45 2.40 -5.88
CA ALA A 106 -29.88 1.35 -5.05
C ALA A 106 -28.35 1.31 -5.22
N PRO A 107 -27.60 0.74 -4.29
CA PRO A 107 -26.19 0.45 -4.51
C PRO A 107 -25.99 -0.50 -5.70
N PRO A 108 -24.84 -0.44 -6.40
CA PRO A 108 -24.52 -1.41 -7.45
C PRO A 108 -24.47 -2.84 -6.90
N LEU A 109 -24.82 -3.81 -7.73
CA LEU A 109 -24.81 -5.24 -7.38
C LEU A 109 -23.42 -5.71 -6.91
N ASP A 110 -22.37 -5.21 -7.54
CA ASP A 110 -20.98 -5.44 -7.17
C ASP A 110 -20.26 -4.10 -7.05
N ALA A 111 -20.00 -3.70 -5.79
CA ALA A 111 -19.33 -2.45 -5.47
C ALA A 111 -17.92 -2.38 -6.06
N ARG A 112 -17.18 -3.50 -6.03
CA ARG A 112 -15.81 -3.56 -6.53
C ARG A 112 -15.73 -3.33 -8.04
N LEU A 113 -16.57 -4.02 -8.80
CA LEU A 113 -16.59 -3.88 -10.26
C LEU A 113 -17.05 -2.48 -10.68
N TRP A 114 -18.01 -1.91 -9.95
CA TRP A 114 -18.49 -0.56 -10.20
C TRP A 114 -17.41 0.50 -9.90
N LEU A 115 -16.73 0.40 -8.75
CA LEU A 115 -15.61 1.26 -8.39
C LEU A 115 -14.44 1.12 -9.36
N ALA A 116 -14.13 -0.10 -9.82
CA ALA A 116 -13.08 -0.33 -10.80
C ALA A 116 -13.37 0.40 -12.11
N ALA A 117 -14.62 0.35 -12.60
CA ALA A 117 -15.01 1.10 -13.78
C ALA A 117 -14.84 2.63 -13.57
N LEU A 118 -15.27 3.16 -12.41
CA LEU A 118 -15.05 4.59 -12.11
C LEU A 118 -13.56 4.93 -12.06
N LEU A 119 -12.73 4.09 -11.45
CA LEU A 119 -11.29 4.31 -11.36
C LEU A 119 -10.65 4.36 -12.76
N ASP A 120 -10.98 3.43 -13.64
CA ASP A 120 -10.47 3.40 -15.01
C ASP A 120 -10.79 4.70 -15.77
N TYR A 121 -12.04 5.17 -15.67
CA TYR A 121 -12.45 6.42 -16.31
C TYR A 121 -11.81 7.66 -15.67
N ALA A 122 -11.64 7.67 -14.35
CA ALA A 122 -10.99 8.77 -13.64
C ALA A 122 -9.48 8.84 -13.98
N GLN A 123 -8.80 7.70 -14.06
CA GLN A 123 -7.40 7.62 -14.49
C GLN A 123 -7.22 8.08 -15.93
N ALA A 124 -8.10 7.64 -16.83
CA ALA A 124 -8.08 8.08 -18.22
C ALA A 124 -8.32 9.59 -18.33
N ALA A 125 -9.28 10.15 -17.59
CA ALA A 125 -9.52 11.59 -17.55
C ALA A 125 -8.30 12.35 -16.99
N SER A 126 -7.68 11.86 -15.92
CA SER A 126 -6.46 12.45 -15.34
C SER A 126 -5.30 12.45 -16.34
N LYS A 127 -5.09 11.34 -17.05
CA LYS A 127 -4.04 11.21 -18.08
C LYS A 127 -4.23 12.19 -19.25
N ASP A 128 -5.48 12.47 -19.60
CA ASP A 128 -5.84 13.40 -20.67
C ASP A 128 -6.01 14.85 -20.16
N ASN A 129 -5.49 15.18 -18.97
CA ASN A 129 -5.55 16.50 -18.34
C ASN A 129 -6.99 17.03 -18.09
N GLN A 130 -7.98 16.14 -17.97
CA GLN A 130 -9.37 16.47 -17.66
C GLN A 130 -9.60 16.44 -16.14
N ALA A 131 -8.87 17.27 -15.40
CA ALA A 131 -8.82 17.23 -13.92
C ALA A 131 -10.22 17.37 -13.26
N SER A 132 -11.07 18.28 -13.76
CA SER A 132 -12.43 18.47 -13.20
C SER A 132 -13.30 17.22 -13.38
N ILE A 133 -13.19 16.53 -14.50
CA ILE A 133 -13.90 15.28 -14.77
C ILE A 133 -13.37 14.17 -13.86
N ALA A 134 -12.05 14.00 -13.76
CA ALA A 134 -11.45 13.02 -12.87
C ALA A 134 -11.89 13.20 -11.40
N LEU A 135 -11.92 14.43 -10.93
CA LEU A 135 -12.42 14.75 -9.60
C LEU A 135 -13.92 14.43 -9.45
N GLY A 136 -14.75 14.84 -10.41
CA GLY A 136 -16.19 14.57 -10.41
C GLY A 136 -16.50 13.07 -10.29
N ILE A 137 -15.78 12.25 -11.08
CA ILE A 137 -15.90 10.78 -11.02
C ILE A 137 -15.52 10.26 -9.62
N ALA A 138 -14.40 10.72 -9.06
CA ALA A 138 -13.92 10.28 -7.75
C ALA A 138 -14.87 10.66 -6.61
N LEU A 139 -15.58 11.78 -6.71
CA LEU A 139 -16.57 12.20 -5.73
C LEU A 139 -17.79 11.26 -5.66
N ASN A 140 -18.04 10.46 -6.68
CA ASN A 140 -19.10 9.45 -6.69
C ASN A 140 -18.70 8.11 -6.03
N ALA A 141 -17.47 7.95 -5.54
CA ALA A 141 -16.99 6.69 -4.96
C ALA A 141 -17.93 6.10 -3.88
N ASP A 142 -18.45 6.93 -2.98
CA ASP A 142 -19.33 6.47 -1.88
C ASP A 142 -20.66 5.91 -2.38
N LYS A 143 -21.05 6.20 -3.63
CA LYS A 143 -22.28 5.66 -4.25
C LYS A 143 -22.21 4.14 -4.48
N ALA A 144 -21.04 3.56 -4.36
CA ALA A 144 -20.86 2.11 -4.38
C ALA A 144 -21.52 1.39 -3.19
N PHE A 145 -21.88 2.11 -2.15
CA PHE A 145 -22.30 1.55 -0.87
C PHE A 145 -23.66 2.11 -0.42
N ALA A 146 -24.36 1.32 0.39
CA ALA A 146 -25.53 1.82 1.11
C ALA A 146 -25.13 2.91 2.11
N PRO A 147 -26.00 3.89 2.39
CA PRO A 147 -25.75 4.90 3.41
C PRO A 147 -25.39 4.27 4.76
N GLY A 148 -24.32 4.76 5.39
CA GLY A 148 -23.84 4.26 6.68
C GLY A 148 -22.90 3.05 6.58
N THR A 149 -22.61 2.52 5.40
CA THR A 149 -21.63 1.43 5.25
C THR A 149 -20.25 1.90 5.64
N ASN A 150 -19.58 1.15 6.52
CA ASN A 150 -18.17 1.35 6.83
C ASN A 150 -17.32 0.62 5.79
N VAL A 151 -16.72 1.35 4.87
CA VAL A 151 -15.88 0.80 3.79
C VAL A 151 -14.69 -0.02 4.31
N ARG A 152 -14.21 0.28 5.51
CA ARG A 152 -13.11 -0.46 6.18
C ARG A 152 -13.44 -1.95 6.35
N ASP A 153 -14.73 -2.30 6.48
CA ASP A 153 -15.18 -3.67 6.72
C ASP A 153 -15.35 -4.48 5.42
N SER A 154 -15.25 -3.83 4.26
CA SER A 154 -15.26 -4.49 2.95
C SER A 154 -14.05 -5.41 2.76
N ASP A 155 -14.11 -6.30 1.76
CA ASP A 155 -12.98 -7.12 1.34
C ASP A 155 -11.79 -6.26 0.85
N LEU A 156 -10.61 -6.87 0.80
CA LEU A 156 -9.37 -6.17 0.42
C LEU A 156 -9.47 -5.54 -0.98
N GLY A 157 -10.00 -6.29 -1.95
CA GLY A 157 -10.08 -5.80 -3.33
C GLY A 157 -11.00 -4.58 -3.48
N THR A 158 -12.14 -4.59 -2.80
CA THR A 158 -13.07 -3.45 -2.78
C THR A 158 -12.43 -2.22 -2.13
N ARG A 159 -11.74 -2.39 -0.99
CA ARG A 159 -11.03 -1.29 -0.31
C ARG A 159 -9.90 -0.72 -1.17
N ASP A 160 -9.16 -1.58 -1.87
CA ASP A 160 -8.03 -1.17 -2.69
C ASP A 160 -8.47 -0.28 -3.86
N VAL A 161 -9.54 -0.68 -4.55
CA VAL A 161 -10.10 0.13 -5.64
C VAL A 161 -10.71 1.44 -5.11
N TYR A 162 -11.45 1.39 -4.00
CA TYR A 162 -12.01 2.58 -3.38
C TYR A 162 -10.93 3.59 -2.97
N THR A 163 -9.91 3.12 -2.24
CA THR A 163 -8.80 3.98 -1.80
C THR A 163 -8.03 4.55 -2.98
N SER A 164 -7.80 3.78 -4.04
CA SER A 164 -7.17 4.25 -5.26
C SER A 164 -7.95 5.39 -5.93
N LEU A 165 -9.29 5.26 -6.00
CA LEU A 165 -10.15 6.27 -6.62
C LEU A 165 -10.20 7.56 -5.80
N VAL A 166 -10.42 7.48 -4.48
CA VAL A 166 -10.47 8.68 -3.62
C VAL A 166 -9.09 9.34 -3.47
N TRP A 167 -8.00 8.56 -3.54
CA TRP A 167 -6.64 9.09 -3.60
C TRP A 167 -6.41 9.91 -4.87
N LEU A 168 -6.76 9.36 -6.03
CA LEU A 168 -6.67 10.06 -7.31
C LEU A 168 -7.45 11.38 -7.27
N GLY A 169 -8.69 11.34 -6.77
CA GLY A 169 -9.52 12.54 -6.61
C GLY A 169 -8.90 13.56 -5.66
N GLY A 170 -8.36 13.12 -4.52
CA GLY A 170 -7.70 13.99 -3.55
C GLY A 170 -6.47 14.70 -4.13
N GLN A 171 -5.60 13.96 -4.82
CA GLN A 171 -4.43 14.53 -5.49
C GLN A 171 -4.83 15.51 -6.60
N THR A 172 -5.83 15.14 -7.41
CA THR A 172 -6.37 16.00 -8.49
C THR A 172 -6.96 17.29 -7.92
N ALA A 173 -7.76 17.19 -6.86
CA ALA A 173 -8.35 18.36 -6.19
C ALA A 173 -7.30 19.31 -5.63
N LEU A 174 -6.27 18.76 -4.97
CA LEU A 174 -5.24 19.56 -4.31
C LEU A 174 -4.29 20.20 -5.32
N ARG A 175 -3.73 19.40 -6.25
CA ARG A 175 -2.61 19.83 -7.11
C ARG A 175 -3.04 20.46 -8.42
N ASN A 176 -4.12 19.97 -9.04
CA ASN A 176 -4.52 20.43 -10.36
C ASN A 176 -5.62 21.50 -10.34
N LEU A 177 -6.50 21.45 -9.31
CA LEU A 177 -7.69 22.29 -9.28
C LEU A 177 -7.70 23.33 -8.16
N ASN A 178 -6.72 23.30 -7.25
CA ASN A 178 -6.67 24.15 -6.08
C ASN A 178 -8.00 24.13 -5.27
N LYS A 179 -8.53 22.91 -5.03
CA LYS A 179 -9.75 22.67 -4.26
C LYS A 179 -9.42 21.93 -2.94
N PRO A 180 -8.69 22.57 -2.01
CA PRO A 180 -8.15 21.90 -0.85
C PRO A 180 -9.22 21.34 0.10
N ALA A 181 -10.37 21.99 0.24
CA ALA A 181 -11.47 21.48 1.07
C ALA A 181 -12.05 20.15 0.53
N GLN A 182 -12.11 19.96 -0.79
CA GLN A 182 -12.53 18.69 -1.38
C GLN A 182 -11.42 17.63 -1.26
N ALA A 183 -10.16 18.03 -1.46
CA ALA A 183 -9.02 17.14 -1.26
C ALA A 183 -8.95 16.60 0.17
N MET A 184 -9.13 17.46 1.17
CA MET A 184 -9.17 17.10 2.58
C MET A 184 -10.18 15.98 2.86
N ARG A 185 -11.42 16.13 2.37
CA ARG A 185 -12.47 15.12 2.56
C ARG A 185 -12.14 13.79 1.88
N LEU A 186 -11.55 13.82 0.69
CA LEU A 186 -11.18 12.61 -0.05
C LEU A 186 -10.00 11.89 0.63
N PHE A 187 -9.00 12.59 1.15
CA PHE A 187 -7.92 12.00 1.91
C PHE A 187 -8.36 11.46 3.28
N GLU A 188 -9.32 12.11 3.94
CA GLU A 188 -9.95 11.56 5.15
C GLU A 188 -10.67 10.25 4.85
N ARG A 189 -11.46 10.16 3.78
CA ARG A 189 -12.10 8.92 3.32
C ARG A 189 -11.09 7.82 3.03
N TYR A 190 -9.98 8.18 2.37
CA TYR A 190 -8.88 7.26 2.13
C TYR A 190 -8.35 6.66 3.44
N ALA A 191 -8.10 7.50 4.46
CA ALA A 191 -7.60 7.06 5.76
C ALA A 191 -8.62 6.15 6.49
N LEU A 192 -9.90 6.53 6.49
CA LEU A 192 -10.95 5.82 7.19
C LEU A 192 -11.27 4.45 6.56
N ALA A 193 -11.11 4.30 5.25
CA ALA A 193 -11.28 3.03 4.55
C ALA A 193 -10.13 2.04 4.76
N ALA A 194 -8.98 2.51 5.25
CA ALA A 194 -7.77 1.71 5.40
C ALA A 194 -7.78 0.86 6.68
N ARG A 195 -7.23 -0.35 6.62
CA ARG A 195 -6.97 -1.20 7.79
C ARG A 195 -5.54 -1.09 8.31
N THR A 196 -4.58 -0.82 7.43
CA THR A 196 -3.18 -0.77 7.82
C THR A 196 -2.77 0.62 8.32
N PRO A 197 -1.97 0.71 9.38
CA PRO A 197 -1.43 1.98 9.88
C PRO A 197 -0.72 2.80 8.80
N GLN A 198 0.01 2.15 7.90
CA GLN A 198 0.70 2.79 6.78
C GLN A 198 -0.26 3.59 5.90
N THR A 199 -1.39 2.99 5.51
CA THR A 199 -2.38 3.65 4.63
C THR A 199 -3.17 4.70 5.39
N GLN A 200 -3.53 4.44 6.65
CA GLN A 200 -4.24 5.41 7.50
C GLN A 200 -3.43 6.68 7.71
N THR A 201 -2.17 6.55 8.12
CA THR A 201 -1.29 7.71 8.36
C THR A 201 -1.06 8.52 7.10
N LYS A 202 -0.93 7.86 5.94
CA LYS A 202 -0.84 8.53 4.64
C LYS A 202 -2.07 9.41 4.39
N GLY A 203 -3.26 8.86 4.54
CA GLY A 203 -4.50 9.60 4.32
C GLY A 203 -4.67 10.77 5.26
N PHE A 204 -4.45 10.56 6.56
CA PHE A 204 -4.54 11.65 7.54
C PHE A 204 -3.48 12.73 7.34
N TYR A 205 -2.23 12.37 7.02
CA TYR A 205 -1.19 13.36 6.72
C TYR A 205 -1.58 14.25 5.53
N TRP A 206 -2.06 13.65 4.43
CA TRP A 206 -2.47 14.41 3.26
C TRP A 206 -3.76 15.19 3.47
N ALA A 207 -4.69 14.69 4.31
CA ALA A 207 -5.84 15.48 4.75
C ALA A 207 -5.41 16.71 5.57
N GLY A 208 -4.43 16.54 6.47
CA GLY A 208 -3.82 17.63 7.22
C GLY A 208 -3.14 18.66 6.31
N ARG A 209 -2.37 18.23 5.31
CA ARG A 209 -1.77 19.14 4.32
C ARG A 209 -2.83 19.92 3.54
N ALA A 210 -3.89 19.24 3.10
CA ALA A 210 -4.99 19.89 2.40
C ALA A 210 -5.75 20.89 3.30
N ALA A 211 -5.95 20.57 4.58
CA ALA A 211 -6.56 21.45 5.55
C ALA A 211 -5.73 22.73 5.77
N LEU A 212 -4.38 22.63 5.86
CA LEU A 212 -3.49 23.79 5.94
C LEU A 212 -3.64 24.71 4.72
N VAL A 213 -3.69 24.13 3.51
CA VAL A 213 -3.89 24.92 2.27
C VAL A 213 -5.28 25.57 2.25
N ALA A 214 -6.28 24.95 2.87
CA ALA A 214 -7.62 25.51 3.02
C ALA A 214 -7.73 26.57 4.13
N GLY A 215 -6.68 26.80 4.94
CA GLY A 215 -6.70 27.69 6.10
C GLY A 215 -7.37 27.10 7.35
N ASP A 216 -7.75 25.81 7.32
CA ASP A 216 -8.38 25.09 8.44
C ASP A 216 -7.33 24.45 9.35
N ASN A 217 -6.73 25.26 10.21
CA ASN A 217 -5.69 24.84 11.15
C ASN A 217 -6.20 23.86 12.22
N VAL A 218 -7.49 23.91 12.56
CA VAL A 218 -8.11 23.02 13.55
C VAL A 218 -8.17 21.61 12.99
N SER A 219 -8.76 21.44 11.81
CA SER A 219 -8.78 20.15 11.12
C SER A 219 -7.38 19.63 10.80
N ALA A 220 -6.46 20.50 10.37
CA ALA A 220 -5.08 20.11 10.10
C ALA A 220 -4.42 19.49 11.35
N THR A 221 -4.54 20.16 12.51
CA THR A 221 -3.99 19.65 13.77
C THR A 221 -4.62 18.31 14.16
N ARG A 222 -5.93 18.17 14.01
CA ARG A 222 -6.65 16.91 14.28
C ARG A 222 -6.13 15.76 13.41
N PHE A 223 -5.98 15.99 12.11
CA PHE A 223 -5.49 14.99 11.18
C PHE A 223 -4.04 14.58 11.45
N PHE A 224 -3.16 15.54 11.71
CA PHE A 224 -1.77 15.22 12.07
C PHE A 224 -1.68 14.46 13.39
N ARG A 225 -2.51 14.78 14.40
CA ARG A 225 -2.57 14.01 15.66
C ARG A 225 -3.02 12.56 15.41
N ASN A 226 -4.01 12.35 14.55
CA ASN A 226 -4.47 11.00 14.20
C ASN A 226 -3.35 10.19 13.52
N ALA A 227 -2.62 10.78 12.58
CA ALA A 227 -1.49 10.12 11.94
C ALA A 227 -0.33 9.87 12.91
N ALA A 228 -0.03 10.82 13.81
CA ALA A 228 1.06 10.75 14.78
C ALA A 228 0.92 9.60 15.80
N GLN A 229 -0.27 9.00 15.96
CA GLN A 229 -0.47 7.82 16.80
C GLN A 229 0.37 6.61 16.35
N HIS A 230 0.79 6.59 15.08
CA HIS A 230 1.64 5.56 14.51
C HIS A 230 3.03 6.13 14.18
N GLY A 231 3.80 6.44 15.22
CA GLY A 231 5.12 7.08 15.13
C GLY A 231 6.21 6.24 14.47
N ASP A 232 5.94 4.97 14.16
CA ASP A 232 6.80 4.08 13.39
C ASP A 232 6.57 4.16 11.87
N GLN A 233 5.49 4.81 11.43
CA GLN A 233 5.14 4.96 10.03
C GLN A 233 5.65 6.28 9.46
N PHE A 234 6.07 6.30 8.21
CA PHE A 234 6.63 7.48 7.53
C PHE A 234 5.76 8.74 7.70
N TYR A 235 4.48 8.65 7.37
CA TYR A 235 3.56 9.78 7.51
C TYR A 235 3.16 10.06 8.96
N GLY A 236 3.23 9.04 9.82
CA GLY A 236 3.07 9.20 11.26
C GLY A 236 4.20 10.03 11.87
N GLN A 237 5.45 9.75 11.49
CA GLN A 237 6.63 10.51 11.92
C GLN A 237 6.59 11.96 11.45
N LEU A 238 6.27 12.21 10.17
CA LEU A 238 6.09 13.56 9.65
C LEU A 238 5.00 14.33 10.41
N SER A 239 3.91 13.64 10.73
CA SER A 239 2.80 14.23 11.48
C SER A 239 3.19 14.52 12.94
N ALA A 240 3.92 13.62 13.57
CA ALA A 240 4.45 13.81 14.92
C ALA A 240 5.36 15.03 15.01
N GLU A 241 6.25 15.20 14.04
CA GLU A 241 7.11 16.39 13.94
C GLU A 241 6.29 17.69 13.82
N ARG A 242 5.21 17.69 13.03
CA ARG A 242 4.32 18.85 12.87
C ARG A 242 3.58 19.23 14.15
N VAL A 243 3.15 18.26 14.93
CA VAL A 243 2.44 18.53 16.20
C VAL A 243 3.39 18.62 17.40
N GLY A 244 4.70 18.51 17.15
CA GLY A 244 5.73 18.67 18.18
C GLY A 244 5.85 17.50 19.14
N THR A 245 5.32 16.34 18.79
CA THR A 245 5.51 15.08 19.55
C THR A 245 6.76 14.33 19.05
N PRO A 246 7.41 13.50 19.88
CA PRO A 246 8.54 12.71 19.44
C PRO A 246 8.14 11.73 18.32
N ALA A 247 8.86 11.79 17.19
CA ALA A 247 8.69 10.85 16.08
C ALA A 247 9.50 9.58 16.31
N GLY A 248 9.00 8.44 15.81
CA GLY A 248 9.66 7.14 15.92
C GLY A 248 9.66 6.55 17.34
N LEU A 249 9.04 7.22 18.30
CA LEU A 249 8.77 6.61 19.60
C LEU A 249 7.54 5.72 19.48
N ILE A 250 7.72 4.49 19.85
CA ILE A 250 6.68 3.51 19.95
C ILE A 250 6.48 3.27 21.44
N PRO A 251 5.25 3.27 21.96
CA PRO A 251 5.01 3.04 23.38
C PRO A 251 5.66 1.73 23.81
N HIS A 252 6.45 1.74 24.89
CA HIS A 252 6.91 0.49 25.48
C HIS A 252 5.70 -0.24 26.06
N PRO A 253 5.42 -1.48 25.64
CA PRO A 253 4.43 -2.29 26.29
C PRO A 253 4.81 -2.45 27.76
N GLN A 254 3.81 -2.47 28.65
CA GLN A 254 4.05 -2.87 30.04
C GLN A 254 4.69 -4.26 30.06
N PRO A 255 5.62 -4.52 30.99
CA PRO A 255 6.18 -5.86 31.15
C PRO A 255 5.05 -6.88 31.28
N LEU A 256 4.98 -7.84 30.36
CA LEU A 256 4.00 -8.90 30.39
C LEU A 256 4.51 -10.03 31.27
N GLU A 257 3.75 -10.40 32.31
CA GLU A 257 4.04 -11.60 33.07
C GLU A 257 3.65 -12.85 32.27
N ILE A 258 4.67 -13.60 31.84
CA ILE A 258 4.48 -14.85 31.10
C ILE A 258 4.52 -15.98 32.11
N THR A 259 3.38 -16.68 32.29
CA THR A 259 3.32 -17.83 33.21
C THR A 259 4.17 -19.00 32.70
N GLY A 260 4.65 -19.83 33.62
CA GLY A 260 5.43 -21.04 33.29
C GLY A 260 4.66 -21.98 32.35
N ALA A 261 3.33 -22.06 32.50
CA ALA A 261 2.48 -22.89 31.64
C ALA A 261 2.46 -22.41 30.19
N VAL A 262 2.30 -21.11 29.96
CA VAL A 262 2.32 -20.51 28.61
C VAL A 262 3.69 -20.72 27.95
N ARG A 263 4.79 -20.48 28.69
CA ARG A 263 6.15 -20.73 28.19
C ARG A 263 6.36 -22.20 27.82
N THR A 264 5.92 -23.13 28.65
CA THR A 264 6.04 -24.57 28.39
C THR A 264 5.26 -24.98 27.15
N SER A 265 4.04 -24.46 26.99
CA SER A 265 3.20 -24.73 25.81
C SER A 265 3.88 -24.24 24.54
N PHE A 266 4.40 -23.00 24.53
CA PHE A 266 5.12 -22.44 23.37
C PHE A 266 6.36 -23.27 23.01
N GLU A 267 7.19 -23.62 24.01
CA GLU A 267 8.40 -24.39 23.78
C GLU A 267 8.10 -25.85 23.35
N ALA A 268 6.94 -26.40 23.72
CA ALA A 268 6.48 -27.73 23.29
C ALA A 268 5.86 -27.73 21.87
N SER A 269 5.60 -26.56 21.28
CA SER A 269 5.07 -26.46 19.93
C SER A 269 5.95 -27.19 18.91
N GLU A 270 5.34 -27.99 18.03
CA GLU A 270 6.04 -28.72 16.98
C GLU A 270 6.83 -27.79 16.05
N LEU A 271 6.28 -26.59 15.75
CA LEU A 271 6.95 -25.57 14.92
C LEU A 271 8.24 -25.07 15.60
N VAL A 272 8.19 -24.77 16.90
CA VAL A 272 9.35 -24.30 17.67
C VAL A 272 10.41 -25.41 17.77
N GLN A 273 10.00 -26.65 18.06
CA GLN A 273 10.90 -27.80 18.13
C GLN A 273 11.58 -28.07 16.76
N ALA A 274 10.82 -28.03 15.67
CA ALA A 274 11.36 -28.20 14.33
C ALA A 274 12.35 -27.09 13.97
N ALA A 275 12.00 -25.83 14.23
CA ALA A 275 12.89 -24.70 13.98
C ALA A 275 14.23 -24.81 14.73
N ARG A 276 14.22 -25.24 16.00
CA ARG A 276 15.44 -25.49 16.79
C ARG A 276 16.29 -26.61 16.20
N ARG A 277 15.67 -27.75 15.85
CA ARG A 277 16.37 -28.93 15.28
C ARG A 277 16.99 -28.63 13.91
N LEU A 278 16.27 -27.91 13.05
CA LEU A 278 16.78 -27.50 11.75
C LEU A 278 17.95 -26.54 11.87
N GLY A 279 17.88 -25.59 12.81
CA GLY A 279 18.98 -24.66 13.10
C GLY A 279 20.24 -25.39 13.59
N GLN A 280 20.10 -26.36 14.52
CA GLN A 280 21.22 -27.18 15.00
C GLN A 280 21.90 -27.97 13.87
N ARG A 281 21.15 -28.35 12.83
CA ARG A 281 21.64 -29.07 11.65
C ARG A 281 22.18 -28.16 10.56
N GLY A 282 22.14 -26.83 10.74
CA GLY A 282 22.53 -25.84 9.74
C GLY A 282 21.61 -25.76 8.52
N GLN A 283 20.39 -26.32 8.60
CA GLN A 283 19.39 -26.29 7.55
C GLN A 283 18.63 -24.97 7.52
N TRP A 284 19.33 -23.89 7.20
CA TRP A 284 18.84 -22.52 7.31
C TRP A 284 17.58 -22.25 6.50
N ARG A 285 17.53 -22.70 5.25
CA ARG A 285 16.38 -22.47 4.36
C ARG A 285 15.12 -23.16 4.85
N ASP A 286 15.24 -24.42 5.27
CA ASP A 286 14.12 -25.17 5.80
C ASP A 286 13.66 -24.57 7.12
N GLN A 287 14.60 -24.18 7.98
CA GLN A 287 14.30 -23.43 9.20
C GLN A 287 13.48 -22.16 8.95
N THR A 288 13.80 -21.39 7.87
CA THR A 288 13.06 -20.17 7.53
C THR A 288 11.57 -20.43 7.29
N LEU A 289 11.19 -21.58 6.72
CA LEU A 289 9.78 -21.93 6.52
C LEU A 289 9.03 -22.07 7.87
N PHE A 290 9.65 -22.75 8.83
CA PHE A 290 9.08 -22.90 10.18
C PHE A 290 9.04 -21.57 10.95
N LEU A 291 10.04 -20.71 10.77
CA LEU A 291 10.05 -19.39 11.40
C LEU A 291 8.93 -18.49 10.87
N ARG A 292 8.63 -18.57 9.58
CA ARG A 292 7.48 -17.87 9.00
C ARG A 292 6.16 -18.39 9.58
N ALA A 293 6.01 -19.72 9.67
CA ALA A 293 4.82 -20.31 10.28
C ALA A 293 4.67 -19.88 11.75
N ILE A 294 5.76 -19.89 12.54
CA ILE A 294 5.74 -19.38 13.93
C ILE A 294 5.29 -17.91 13.94
N ALA A 295 5.83 -17.06 13.07
CA ALA A 295 5.48 -15.64 13.04
C ALA A 295 4.02 -15.40 12.61
N GLU A 296 3.43 -16.27 11.82
CA GLU A 296 2.03 -16.22 11.40
C GLU A 296 1.06 -16.78 12.46
N ASP A 297 1.51 -17.76 13.25
CA ASP A 297 0.70 -18.47 14.24
C ASP A 297 0.63 -17.77 15.62
N VAL A 298 1.50 -16.77 15.87
CA VAL A 298 1.49 -16.00 17.11
C VAL A 298 0.30 -15.05 17.16
N GLU A 299 -0.58 -15.24 18.14
CA GLU A 299 -1.81 -14.47 18.28
C GLU A 299 -1.85 -13.59 19.54
N THR A 300 -1.19 -14.02 20.62
CA THR A 300 -1.21 -13.32 21.92
C THR A 300 0.06 -12.51 22.16
N ASP A 301 -0.03 -11.54 23.06
CA ASP A 301 1.13 -10.75 23.50
C ASP A 301 2.24 -11.64 24.08
N ALA A 302 1.87 -12.72 24.77
CA ALA A 302 2.82 -13.68 25.32
C ALA A 302 3.55 -14.45 24.21
N ASP A 303 2.83 -14.92 23.19
CA ASP A 303 3.43 -15.66 22.06
C ASP A 303 4.42 -14.79 21.30
N HIS A 304 4.09 -13.51 21.09
CA HIS A 304 4.99 -12.56 20.43
C HIS A 304 6.28 -12.34 21.22
N VAL A 305 6.19 -12.20 22.55
CA VAL A 305 7.38 -12.07 23.41
C VAL A 305 8.23 -13.34 23.37
N LEU A 306 7.60 -14.51 23.44
CA LEU A 306 8.30 -15.81 23.40
C LEU A 306 8.94 -16.06 22.03
N ALA A 307 8.27 -15.73 20.94
CA ALA A 307 8.85 -15.81 19.59
C ALA A 307 10.03 -14.84 19.41
N ALA A 308 9.98 -13.68 20.03
CA ALA A 308 11.08 -12.73 20.08
C ALA A 308 12.28 -13.26 20.89
N GLU A 309 12.03 -13.93 22.01
CA GLU A 309 13.06 -14.63 22.79
C GLU A 309 13.67 -15.79 21.99
N LEU A 310 12.84 -16.56 21.29
CA LEU A 310 13.29 -17.62 20.38
C LEU A 310 14.23 -17.07 19.31
N ALA A 311 13.86 -15.97 18.63
CA ALA A 311 14.68 -15.33 17.61
C ALA A 311 16.11 -15.05 18.11
N ARG A 312 16.22 -14.51 19.32
CA ARG A 312 17.52 -14.23 19.96
C ARG A 312 18.30 -15.50 20.28
N THR A 313 17.63 -16.50 20.86
CA THR A 313 18.30 -17.73 21.32
C THR A 313 18.81 -18.61 20.20
N ILE A 314 18.15 -18.61 19.04
CA ILE A 314 18.56 -19.39 17.87
C ILE A 314 19.40 -18.58 16.86
N GLY A 315 19.71 -17.31 17.15
CA GLY A 315 20.51 -16.45 16.28
C GLY A 315 19.83 -16.13 14.92
N ARG A 316 18.49 -15.98 14.92
CA ARG A 316 17.66 -15.69 13.74
C ARG A 316 16.97 -14.32 13.90
N PRO A 317 17.70 -13.22 13.67
CA PRO A 317 17.13 -11.88 13.77
C PRO A 317 15.98 -11.62 12.80
N ASP A 318 15.92 -12.32 11.68
CA ASP A 318 14.83 -12.28 10.70
C ASP A 318 13.49 -12.71 11.32
N LEU A 319 13.45 -13.72 12.20
CA LEU A 319 12.23 -14.07 12.94
C LEU A 319 11.74 -12.88 13.77
N GLY A 320 12.62 -12.17 14.47
CA GLY A 320 12.25 -10.99 15.26
C GLY A 320 11.57 -9.92 14.41
N VAL A 321 12.07 -9.68 13.17
CA VAL A 321 11.45 -8.74 12.24
C VAL A 321 10.08 -9.23 11.76
N MET A 322 9.93 -10.52 11.45
CA MET A 322 8.65 -11.11 11.02
C MET A 322 7.59 -10.99 12.12
N VAL A 323 7.92 -11.38 13.33
CA VAL A 323 7.05 -11.32 14.51
C VAL A 323 6.61 -9.88 14.79
N SER A 324 7.55 -8.93 14.82
CA SER A 324 7.25 -7.51 15.02
C SER A 324 6.33 -6.92 13.94
N ARG A 325 6.48 -7.37 12.69
CA ARG A 325 5.58 -6.95 11.59
C ARG A 325 4.17 -7.52 11.75
N ASN A 326 4.06 -8.79 12.09
CA ASN A 326 2.77 -9.45 12.28
C ASN A 326 1.97 -8.83 13.42
N TRP A 327 2.62 -8.64 14.58
CA TRP A 327 2.04 -7.96 15.73
C TRP A 327 1.42 -6.60 15.39
N ARG A 328 2.16 -5.74 14.67
CA ARG A 328 1.66 -4.42 14.26
C ARG A 328 0.48 -4.48 13.32
N ASN A 329 0.46 -5.44 12.39
CA ASN A 329 -0.64 -5.63 11.46
C ASN A 329 -1.93 -6.06 12.17
N ASN A 330 -1.81 -6.73 13.33
CA ASN A 330 -2.92 -7.21 14.15
C ASN A 330 -3.34 -6.21 15.25
N GLY A 331 -2.73 -5.01 15.28
CA GLY A 331 -3.12 -3.95 16.22
C GLY A 331 -2.50 -4.08 17.62
N GLY A 332 -1.52 -4.94 17.79
CA GLY A 332 -0.78 -5.11 19.04
C GLY A 332 0.15 -3.93 19.35
N GLY A 333 0.39 -3.68 20.63
CA GLY A 333 1.47 -2.81 21.11
C GLY A 333 2.82 -3.51 20.92
N ASP A 334 3.92 -2.80 20.75
CA ASP A 334 5.14 -3.35 20.16
C ASP A 334 6.21 -3.83 21.16
N PRO A 335 6.66 -5.08 21.12
CA PRO A 335 8.00 -5.46 21.53
C PRO A 335 9.02 -5.08 20.46
N ILE A 336 9.13 -3.78 20.18
CA ILE A 336 9.66 -3.20 18.95
C ILE A 336 11.13 -3.49 18.73
N ARG A 337 11.93 -3.47 19.78
CA ARG A 337 13.39 -3.61 19.67
C ARG A 337 13.81 -4.91 18.97
N VAL A 338 13.02 -5.97 19.11
CA VAL A 338 13.27 -7.25 18.43
C VAL A 338 13.11 -7.16 16.91
N GLY A 339 12.20 -6.32 16.46
CA GLY A 339 12.01 -6.04 15.03
C GLY A 339 13.07 -5.12 14.41
N PHE A 340 14.05 -4.66 15.22
CA PHE A 340 15.15 -3.81 14.78
C PHE A 340 16.49 -4.41 15.23
N PRO A 341 16.91 -5.52 14.60
CA PRO A 341 18.16 -6.19 14.94
C PRO A 341 19.38 -5.31 14.68
N GLU A 342 20.43 -5.55 15.45
CA GLU A 342 21.70 -4.84 15.36
C GLU A 342 22.79 -5.80 14.90
N LEU A 343 23.61 -5.37 13.95
CA LEU A 343 24.78 -6.08 13.44
C LEU A 343 26.03 -5.18 13.53
N SER A 344 27.18 -5.77 13.76
CA SER A 344 28.44 -5.05 13.65
C SER A 344 28.72 -4.69 12.20
N LEU A 345 29.03 -3.43 11.94
CA LEU A 345 29.46 -2.97 10.62
C LEU A 345 31.00 -2.96 10.51
N PRO A 346 31.53 -3.06 9.27
CA PRO A 346 32.91 -2.73 9.03
C PRO A 346 33.22 -1.28 9.45
N PRO A 347 34.41 -1.00 10.08
CA PRO A 347 34.76 0.33 10.61
C PRO A 347 34.61 1.46 9.59
N LEU A 348 34.87 1.18 8.31
CA LEU A 348 34.75 2.14 7.20
C LEU A 348 33.34 2.74 7.10
N HIS A 349 32.30 2.03 7.54
CA HIS A 349 30.90 2.39 7.35
C HIS A 349 30.12 2.63 8.66
N GLU A 350 30.80 2.68 9.81
CA GLU A 350 30.17 2.92 11.13
C GLU A 350 29.37 4.23 11.17
N ARG A 351 29.83 5.28 10.48
CA ARG A 351 29.12 6.55 10.37
C ARG A 351 27.75 6.44 9.71
N GLN A 352 27.52 5.37 8.94
CA GLN A 352 26.25 5.13 8.24
C GLN A 352 25.47 3.98 8.87
N TRP A 353 25.80 3.61 10.12
CA TRP A 353 25.26 2.48 10.83
C TRP A 353 23.72 2.42 10.73
N THR A 354 23.04 3.51 11.08
CA THR A 354 21.58 3.61 11.09
C THR A 354 20.96 3.28 9.73
N ILE A 355 21.43 3.95 8.67
CA ILE A 355 20.80 3.80 7.35
C ILE A 355 21.09 2.43 6.73
N ILE A 356 22.25 1.84 7.01
CA ILE A 356 22.61 0.49 6.54
C ILE A 356 21.72 -0.56 7.19
N HIS A 357 21.47 -0.43 8.51
CA HIS A 357 20.52 -1.31 9.20
C HIS A 357 19.09 -1.16 8.68
N ALA A 358 18.66 0.08 8.40
CA ALA A 358 17.36 0.35 7.81
C ALA A 358 17.20 -0.28 6.41
N ILE A 359 18.25 -0.25 5.60
CA ILE A 359 18.30 -0.92 4.29
C ILE A 359 18.26 -2.45 4.47
N ALA A 360 19.12 -3.04 5.30
CA ALA A 360 19.15 -4.49 5.52
C ALA A 360 17.80 -5.01 6.05
N ARG A 361 17.15 -4.24 6.94
CA ARG A 361 15.81 -4.55 7.43
C ARG A 361 14.76 -4.56 6.31
N GLN A 362 14.85 -3.63 5.38
CA GLN A 362 13.90 -3.54 4.27
C GLN A 362 14.18 -4.58 3.20
N GLU A 363 15.44 -4.89 2.90
CA GLU A 363 15.86 -5.80 1.84
C GLU A 363 15.62 -7.27 2.18
N SER A 364 16.14 -7.74 3.30
CA SER A 364 16.14 -9.16 3.66
C SER A 364 15.41 -9.49 4.95
N GLN A 365 14.96 -8.48 5.70
CA GLN A 365 14.53 -8.65 7.10
C GLN A 365 15.62 -9.29 7.98
N PHE A 366 16.88 -9.10 7.63
CA PHE A 366 18.05 -9.74 8.23
C PHE A 366 18.19 -11.24 7.98
N ASP A 367 17.51 -11.82 6.97
CA ASP A 367 17.83 -13.16 6.51
C ASP A 367 19.12 -13.11 5.67
N ARG A 368 20.23 -13.59 6.25
CA ARG A 368 21.53 -13.61 5.58
C ARG A 368 21.58 -14.46 4.31
N GLN A 369 20.69 -15.46 4.19
CA GLN A 369 20.61 -16.34 3.02
C GLN A 369 19.49 -15.96 2.05
N ALA A 370 18.87 -14.79 2.21
CA ALA A 370 17.83 -14.33 1.31
C ALA A 370 18.31 -14.27 -0.14
N VAL A 371 17.48 -14.80 -1.04
CA VAL A 371 17.67 -14.73 -2.49
C VAL A 371 16.35 -14.32 -3.13
N SER A 372 16.33 -13.19 -3.81
CA SER A 372 15.14 -12.71 -4.50
C SER A 372 14.89 -13.47 -5.81
N SER A 373 13.69 -13.35 -6.36
CA SER A 373 13.34 -13.90 -7.68
C SER A 373 14.21 -13.36 -8.82
N ALA A 374 14.72 -12.12 -8.66
CA ALA A 374 15.65 -11.49 -9.60
C ALA A 374 17.11 -11.89 -9.37
N GLY A 375 17.41 -12.68 -8.33
CA GLY A 375 18.75 -13.14 -8.02
C GLY A 375 19.57 -12.20 -7.12
N ALA A 376 18.98 -11.19 -6.50
CA ALA A 376 19.64 -10.38 -5.46
C ALA A 376 19.90 -11.24 -4.21
N ARG A 377 21.03 -11.00 -3.49
CA ARG A 377 21.53 -11.93 -2.48
C ARG A 377 21.96 -11.28 -1.18
N GLY A 378 21.65 -11.99 -0.08
CA GLY A 378 22.15 -11.72 1.26
C GLY A 378 21.44 -10.57 1.95
N LEU A 379 22.04 -10.09 3.04
CA LEU A 379 21.44 -9.09 3.94
C LEU A 379 21.03 -7.81 3.23
N MET A 380 21.85 -7.31 2.32
CA MET A 380 21.62 -6.07 1.59
C MET A 380 21.14 -6.30 0.14
N GLN A 381 20.72 -7.53 -0.21
CA GLN A 381 20.11 -7.90 -1.49
C GLN A 381 20.91 -7.37 -2.70
N LEU A 382 22.20 -7.67 -2.74
CA LEU A 382 23.04 -7.24 -3.85
C LEU A 382 22.84 -8.11 -5.08
N MET A 383 22.65 -7.47 -6.22
CA MET A 383 22.76 -8.14 -7.52
C MET A 383 24.22 -8.59 -7.75
N PRO A 384 24.47 -9.80 -8.30
CA PRO A 384 25.82 -10.31 -8.51
C PRO A 384 26.73 -9.37 -9.31
N GLY A 385 26.18 -8.69 -10.34
CA GLY A 385 26.92 -7.68 -11.12
C GLY A 385 27.34 -6.49 -10.26
N THR A 386 26.41 -5.92 -9.50
CA THR A 386 26.68 -4.80 -8.58
C THR A 386 27.71 -5.18 -7.52
N ALA A 387 27.62 -6.39 -6.97
CA ALA A 387 28.57 -6.88 -5.97
C ALA A 387 29.98 -7.02 -6.57
N ARG A 388 30.10 -7.56 -7.79
CA ARG A 388 31.39 -7.69 -8.51
C ARG A 388 32.02 -6.34 -8.77
N ASP A 389 31.26 -5.40 -9.32
CA ASP A 389 31.74 -4.06 -9.63
C ASP A 389 32.19 -3.31 -8.36
N THR A 390 31.42 -3.48 -7.27
CA THR A 390 31.75 -2.86 -5.99
C THR A 390 33.01 -3.47 -5.37
N ALA A 391 33.13 -4.80 -5.39
CA ALA A 391 34.34 -5.50 -4.91
C ALA A 391 35.58 -5.03 -5.66
N GLY A 392 35.51 -4.94 -6.99
CA GLY A 392 36.63 -4.44 -7.83
C GLY A 392 37.04 -3.02 -7.48
N LYS A 393 36.09 -2.12 -7.19
CA LYS A 393 36.39 -0.71 -6.81
C LYS A 393 37.12 -0.57 -5.49
N ILE A 394 36.96 -1.52 -4.57
CA ILE A 394 37.60 -1.50 -3.25
C ILE A 394 38.75 -2.53 -3.13
N GLY A 395 39.15 -3.13 -4.24
CA GLY A 395 40.27 -4.08 -4.27
C GLY A 395 39.99 -5.43 -3.61
N LEU A 396 38.72 -5.78 -3.43
CA LEU A 396 38.32 -7.09 -2.89
C LEU A 396 38.08 -8.10 -4.01
N THR A 397 38.48 -9.36 -3.77
CA THR A 397 38.13 -10.48 -4.64
C THR A 397 36.61 -10.73 -4.55
N TYR A 398 35.96 -10.75 -5.72
CA TYR A 398 34.56 -11.11 -5.81
C TYR A 398 34.35 -12.61 -5.58
N ASP A 399 33.48 -12.97 -4.66
CA ASP A 399 33.03 -14.33 -4.40
C ASP A 399 31.50 -14.40 -4.33
N PHE A 400 30.90 -15.11 -5.27
CA PHE A 400 29.46 -15.26 -5.38
C PHE A 400 28.85 -15.99 -4.18
N GLY A 401 29.53 -17.01 -3.65
CA GLY A 401 29.05 -17.82 -2.52
C GLY A 401 29.00 -17.00 -1.22
N ARG A 402 30.00 -16.14 -1.02
CA ARG A 402 30.09 -15.29 0.17
C ARG A 402 28.96 -14.26 0.28
N LEU A 403 28.24 -13.95 -0.81
CA LEU A 403 27.09 -13.04 -0.74
C LEU A 403 25.99 -13.54 0.19
N THR A 404 25.89 -14.85 0.41
CA THR A 404 24.87 -15.45 1.29
C THR A 404 25.47 -16.22 2.46
N SER A 405 26.77 -16.59 2.42
CA SER A 405 27.42 -17.33 3.50
C SER A 405 28.18 -16.43 4.48
N ASP A 406 28.57 -15.23 4.06
CA ASP A 406 29.36 -14.29 4.85
C ASP A 406 28.62 -12.94 5.00
N PRO A 407 27.94 -12.72 6.15
CA PRO A 407 27.24 -11.47 6.43
C PRO A 407 28.14 -10.24 6.34
N SER A 408 29.38 -10.33 6.86
CA SER A 408 30.33 -9.21 6.87
C SER A 408 30.74 -8.81 5.46
N TYR A 409 30.97 -9.79 4.59
CA TYR A 409 31.27 -9.54 3.17
C TYR A 409 30.10 -8.87 2.44
N ASN A 410 28.88 -9.36 2.66
CA ASN A 410 27.68 -8.77 2.05
C ASN A 410 27.46 -7.34 2.55
N MET A 411 27.59 -7.10 3.86
CA MET A 411 27.45 -5.78 4.47
C MET A 411 28.54 -4.82 3.97
N MET A 412 29.80 -5.26 3.82
CA MET A 412 30.89 -4.44 3.28
C MET A 412 30.55 -3.95 1.86
N LEU A 413 30.14 -4.84 0.98
CA LEU A 413 29.83 -4.48 -0.40
C LEU A 413 28.56 -3.61 -0.47
N GLY A 414 27.51 -3.97 0.27
CA GLY A 414 26.25 -3.23 0.26
C GLY A 414 26.38 -1.82 0.81
N SER A 415 27.10 -1.65 1.92
CA SER A 415 27.35 -0.34 2.51
C SER A 415 28.25 0.54 1.63
N THR A 416 29.26 -0.06 0.98
CA THR A 416 30.08 0.65 -0.02
C THR A 416 29.24 1.10 -1.21
N TYR A 417 28.38 0.24 -1.73
CA TYR A 417 27.48 0.59 -2.84
C TYR A 417 26.53 1.73 -2.44
N PHE A 418 25.97 1.67 -1.25
CA PHE A 418 25.12 2.76 -0.74
C PHE A 418 25.90 4.08 -0.57
N ALA A 419 27.10 4.04 -0.01
CA ALA A 419 27.97 5.21 0.12
C ALA A 419 28.22 5.88 -1.24
N ASN A 420 28.53 5.08 -2.28
CA ASN A 420 28.69 5.59 -3.64
C ASN A 420 27.41 6.23 -4.20
N MET A 421 26.22 5.70 -3.84
CA MET A 421 24.95 6.34 -4.22
C MET A 421 24.77 7.66 -3.48
N LEU A 422 25.06 7.69 -2.19
CA LEU A 422 24.92 8.90 -1.37
C LEU A 422 25.83 10.03 -1.91
N ASP A 423 27.09 9.71 -2.23
CA ASP A 423 28.04 10.65 -2.83
C ASP A 423 27.58 11.11 -4.23
N SER A 424 27.12 10.18 -5.08
CA SER A 424 26.64 10.48 -6.42
C SER A 424 25.42 11.42 -6.45
N PHE A 425 24.65 11.45 -5.36
CA PHE A 425 23.49 12.33 -5.20
C PHE A 425 23.72 13.45 -4.18
N GLY A 426 24.97 13.81 -3.90
CA GLY A 426 25.34 14.97 -3.09
C GLY A 426 24.82 14.91 -1.66
N GLY A 427 24.83 13.74 -1.04
CA GLY A 427 24.42 13.54 0.35
C GLY A 427 22.90 13.42 0.57
N SER A 428 22.08 13.39 -0.50
CA SER A 428 20.64 13.23 -0.37
C SER A 428 20.27 11.77 -0.07
N TYR A 429 19.80 11.50 1.14
CA TYR A 429 19.32 10.17 1.53
C TYR A 429 18.13 9.70 0.69
N VAL A 430 17.20 10.59 0.37
CA VAL A 430 16.03 10.26 -0.48
C VAL A 430 16.46 9.73 -1.83
N LEU A 431 17.38 10.44 -2.50
CA LEU A 431 17.84 10.07 -3.84
C LEU A 431 18.76 8.84 -3.79
N ALA A 432 19.62 8.73 -2.78
CA ALA A 432 20.50 7.58 -2.60
C ALA A 432 19.71 6.29 -2.32
N VAL A 433 18.71 6.33 -1.46
CA VAL A 433 17.83 5.19 -1.15
C VAL A 433 17.01 4.80 -2.37
N ALA A 434 16.47 5.78 -3.11
CA ALA A 434 15.77 5.51 -4.37
C ALA A 434 16.69 4.87 -5.41
N ALA A 435 17.95 5.34 -5.51
CA ALA A 435 18.94 4.81 -6.43
C ALA A 435 19.45 3.42 -6.05
N TYR A 436 19.51 3.12 -4.76
CA TYR A 436 19.87 1.80 -4.27
C TYR A 436 18.88 0.74 -4.77
N ASN A 437 17.58 1.01 -4.69
CA ASN A 437 16.51 0.10 -5.11
C ASN A 437 16.30 0.08 -6.64
N ALA A 438 16.16 1.26 -7.27
CA ALA A 438 15.78 1.36 -8.68
C ALA A 438 16.95 1.57 -9.65
N GLY A 439 18.14 1.78 -9.14
CA GLY A 439 19.32 2.17 -9.89
C GLY A 439 19.41 3.68 -10.16
N PRO A 440 20.64 4.23 -10.23
CA PRO A 440 20.87 5.67 -10.38
C PRO A 440 20.36 6.24 -11.72
N GLY A 441 20.26 5.41 -12.76
CA GLY A 441 19.73 5.83 -14.06
C GLY A 441 18.25 6.23 -14.01
N ASN A 442 17.43 5.48 -13.27
CA ASN A 442 16.01 5.81 -13.10
C ASN A 442 15.84 7.08 -12.26
N VAL A 443 16.61 7.24 -11.20
CA VAL A 443 16.55 8.45 -10.36
C VAL A 443 16.89 9.69 -11.17
N ARG A 444 17.90 9.64 -12.06
CA ARG A 444 18.23 10.77 -12.96
C ARG A 444 17.09 11.10 -13.91
N LYS A 445 16.38 10.10 -14.45
CA LYS A 445 15.17 10.32 -15.26
C LYS A 445 14.07 11.00 -14.45
N TRP A 446 13.86 10.60 -13.20
CA TRP A 446 12.84 11.21 -12.34
C TRP A 446 13.20 12.62 -11.90
N LEU A 447 14.48 12.92 -11.71
CA LEU A 447 14.96 14.29 -11.47
C LEU A 447 14.68 15.20 -12.68
N ALA A 448 14.87 14.69 -13.90
CA ALA A 448 14.58 15.45 -15.10
C ALA A 448 13.06 15.68 -15.28
N ALA A 449 12.22 14.72 -14.92
CA ALA A 449 10.77 14.79 -15.09
C ALA A 449 10.06 15.58 -13.98
N ASN A 450 10.47 15.43 -12.72
CA ASN A 450 9.76 15.93 -11.55
C ASN A 450 10.52 17.09 -10.84
N GLY A 451 11.65 17.53 -11.39
CA GLY A 451 12.54 18.50 -10.72
C GLY A 451 13.43 17.86 -9.66
N ASP A 452 14.34 18.65 -9.10
CA ASP A 452 15.30 18.20 -8.09
C ASP A 452 14.80 18.57 -6.69
N PRO A 453 14.49 17.59 -5.81
CA PRO A 453 13.94 17.84 -4.47
C PRO A 453 14.96 18.49 -3.50
N ARG A 454 16.22 18.63 -3.89
CA ARG A 454 17.24 19.37 -3.15
C ARG A 454 17.17 20.89 -3.40
N ARG A 455 16.41 21.30 -4.43
CA ARG A 455 16.27 22.71 -4.79
C ARG A 455 15.04 23.35 -4.14
N PRO A 456 15.11 24.64 -3.79
CA PRO A 456 13.93 25.38 -3.36
C PRO A 456 12.80 25.29 -4.40
N GLY A 457 11.56 25.16 -3.92
CA GLY A 457 10.38 25.08 -4.79
C GLY A 457 9.95 23.67 -5.18
N VAL A 458 10.76 22.65 -4.93
CA VAL A 458 10.36 21.24 -5.10
C VAL A 458 10.13 20.61 -3.73
N ASP A 459 8.88 20.29 -3.41
CA ASP A 459 8.55 19.58 -2.16
C ASP A 459 9.02 18.12 -2.27
N VAL A 460 9.88 17.71 -1.34
CA VAL A 460 10.48 16.36 -1.36
C VAL A 460 9.45 15.25 -1.13
N ILE A 461 8.38 15.51 -0.38
CA ILE A 461 7.32 14.54 -0.14
C ILE A 461 6.49 14.35 -1.40
N ASP A 462 6.20 15.44 -2.10
CA ASP A 462 5.55 15.41 -3.41
C ASP A 462 6.41 14.70 -4.45
N TRP A 463 7.73 14.90 -4.40
CA TRP A 463 8.67 14.20 -5.27
C TRP A 463 8.69 12.70 -5.01
N ILE A 464 8.69 12.27 -3.73
CA ILE A 464 8.61 10.85 -3.37
C ILE A 464 7.30 10.23 -3.90
N GLU A 465 6.16 10.93 -3.74
CA GLU A 465 4.87 10.44 -4.25
C GLU A 465 4.81 10.39 -5.79
N ALA A 466 5.62 11.20 -6.48
CA ALA A 466 5.73 11.21 -7.94
C ALA A 466 6.68 10.13 -8.50
N ILE A 467 7.36 9.33 -7.65
CA ILE A 467 8.15 8.19 -8.11
C ILE A 467 7.23 7.19 -8.83
N PRO A 468 7.46 6.91 -10.13
CA PRO A 468 6.56 6.06 -10.93
C PRO A 468 6.49 4.61 -10.44
N PHE A 469 7.61 4.09 -9.92
CA PHE A 469 7.70 2.72 -9.41
C PHE A 469 7.13 2.67 -7.99
N SER A 470 5.97 2.06 -7.84
CA SER A 470 5.28 1.94 -6.53
C SER A 470 6.15 1.23 -5.49
N GLU A 471 6.92 0.23 -5.92
CA GLU A 471 7.88 -0.48 -5.07
C GLU A 471 8.95 0.48 -4.54
N THR A 472 9.62 1.25 -5.41
CA THR A 472 10.67 2.19 -5.00
C THR A 472 10.13 3.32 -4.13
N ARG A 473 8.93 3.84 -4.44
CA ARG A 473 8.26 4.83 -3.59
C ARG A 473 8.05 4.31 -2.17
N GLY A 474 7.51 3.09 -2.04
CA GLY A 474 7.34 2.43 -0.75
C GLY A 474 8.68 2.11 -0.06
N TYR A 475 9.68 1.74 -0.83
CA TYR A 475 11.03 1.45 -0.33
C TYR A 475 11.66 2.68 0.33
N VAL A 476 11.65 3.82 -0.33
CA VAL A 476 12.18 5.09 0.22
C VAL A 476 11.50 5.43 1.54
N GLN A 477 10.17 5.36 1.59
CA GLN A 477 9.42 5.64 2.81
C GLN A 477 9.81 4.68 3.94
N ARG A 478 9.86 3.37 3.68
CA ARG A 478 10.16 2.35 4.69
C ARG A 478 11.60 2.39 5.18
N VAL A 479 12.57 2.64 4.32
CA VAL A 479 13.97 2.77 4.76
C VAL A 479 14.14 3.98 5.67
N LEU A 480 13.56 5.13 5.31
CA LEU A 480 13.71 6.35 6.09
C LEU A 480 12.93 6.29 7.42
N GLU A 481 11.72 5.71 7.45
CA GLU A 481 11.00 5.50 8.71
C GLU A 481 11.76 4.57 9.65
N ASN A 482 12.35 3.48 9.12
CA ASN A 482 13.18 2.57 9.89
C ASN A 482 14.44 3.27 10.45
N ALA A 483 15.08 4.14 9.66
CA ALA A 483 16.24 4.89 10.11
C ALA A 483 15.91 5.77 11.32
N VAL A 484 14.77 6.44 11.32
CA VAL A 484 14.31 7.23 12.49
C VAL A 484 14.13 6.35 13.73
N VAL A 485 13.59 5.15 13.58
CA VAL A 485 13.41 4.21 14.70
C VAL A 485 14.77 3.72 15.22
N TYR A 486 15.70 3.37 14.34
CA TYR A 486 17.06 3.00 14.73
C TYR A 486 17.79 4.12 15.48
N ASP A 487 17.67 5.37 15.03
CA ASP A 487 18.24 6.53 15.71
C ASP A 487 17.63 6.74 17.11
N ASN A 488 16.36 6.39 17.31
CA ASN A 488 15.73 6.47 18.63
C ASN A 488 16.22 5.38 19.59
N PHE A 489 16.44 4.17 19.08
CA PHE A 489 16.94 3.05 19.90
C PHE A 489 18.41 3.19 20.24
N ASN A 490 19.19 3.85 19.40
CA ASN A 490 20.63 3.97 19.50
C ASN A 490 21.08 5.44 19.43
N PRO A 491 20.72 6.27 20.44
CA PRO A 491 21.02 7.69 20.41
C PRO A 491 22.52 8.01 20.37
N GLY A 492 23.37 7.10 20.85
CA GLY A 492 24.84 7.26 20.82
C GLY A 492 25.45 7.08 19.43
N THR A 493 24.79 6.33 18.54
CA THR A 493 25.22 6.11 17.15
C THR A 493 24.27 6.76 16.15
N ALA A 494 23.30 7.53 16.65
CA ALA A 494 22.29 8.16 15.81
C ALA A 494 22.91 9.04 14.73
N LEU A 495 22.57 8.77 13.48
CA LEU A 495 23.04 9.55 12.34
C LEU A 495 22.46 10.97 12.36
N ILE A 496 21.20 11.09 12.80
CA ILE A 496 20.50 12.36 12.98
C ILE A 496 20.11 12.53 14.46
N PRO A 497 20.94 13.17 15.28
CA PRO A 497 20.65 13.37 16.72
C PRO A 497 19.58 14.42 17.00
N LYS A 498 19.00 15.04 15.97
CA LYS A 498 18.04 16.13 16.05
C LYS A 498 16.62 15.64 16.37
N ARG A 499 15.79 16.59 16.88
CA ARG A 499 14.39 16.29 17.23
C ARG A 499 13.54 15.87 16.02
N ASN A 500 13.71 16.53 14.86
CA ASN A 500 12.94 16.28 13.64
C ASN A 500 13.76 15.41 12.69
N ARG A 501 13.94 14.14 13.08
CA ARG A 501 14.84 13.22 12.37
C ARG A 501 14.40 12.93 10.95
N LEU A 502 13.11 12.64 10.74
CA LEU A 502 12.64 12.31 9.40
C LEU A 502 12.76 13.50 8.45
N SER A 503 12.34 14.70 8.89
CA SER A 503 12.54 15.92 8.10
C SER A 503 14.01 16.16 7.76
N SER A 504 14.92 15.86 8.68
CA SER A 504 16.36 15.96 8.43
C SER A 504 16.86 14.97 7.39
N TYR A 505 16.41 13.69 7.43
CA TYR A 505 16.70 12.70 6.37
C TYR A 505 16.14 13.14 5.01
N LEU A 506 15.00 13.82 5.01
CA LEU A 506 14.40 14.39 3.80
C LEU A 506 15.10 15.65 3.28
N GLY A 507 16.09 16.18 4.01
CA GLY A 507 16.75 17.45 3.68
C GLY A 507 15.87 18.68 3.91
N LYS A 508 14.85 18.58 4.78
CA LYS A 508 13.94 19.68 5.10
C LYS A 508 14.45 20.50 6.28
N ASN A 509 14.29 21.80 6.19
CA ASN A 509 14.59 22.71 7.30
C ASN A 509 13.44 22.84 8.30
N ASN A 510 12.22 22.54 7.87
CA ASN A 510 10.99 22.66 8.67
C ASN A 510 10.45 21.27 9.03
N PRO A 511 9.82 21.13 10.22
CA PRO A 511 9.20 19.89 10.66
C PRO A 511 8.08 19.40 9.73
N GLY A 512 8.06 18.11 9.47
CA GLY A 512 6.97 17.38 8.83
C GLY A 512 6.67 17.59 7.36
#